data_c9df43f73aa533dc4751fb381b3e6ff9
#
_entry.id   c9df43f73aa533dc4751fb381b3e6ff9
#
_cell.length_a   1.000
_cell.length_b   1.000
_cell.length_c   1.000
_cell.angle_alpha   90.00
_cell.angle_beta   90.00
_cell.angle_gamma   90.00
#
_symmetry.space_group_name_H-M   'P 1'
#
loop_
_entity.id
_entity.type
_entity.pdbx_description
1 polymer ?
#
loop_
_entity_poly.entity_id
_entity_poly.type
_entity_poly.pdbx_seq_one_letter_code
_entity_poly.pdbx_strand_id
1 'polypeptide(L)'
;MERKYMMHNPNSQEQTIYRILAGQIQFGFYDDGEQFPSARDIANRYQVSYCPAQRALKMLENDGLIKLNRGKATSILSKQNDHYVESEFLKKRAGALTDLSKSLKLILPSICYQSMFHIGENNSDVLQSLDHRSPFSGRQVYQQFEKSLKALGNQTALSLYYDVIIFAGIAFLDVLYTCYGESETIILLQKIDQGYVQCVEDFQKGSRNPVMRQMEQLIGELFDKIGYGLKEIQMKSQIAEYENLEFKHIDREHIAVENLDQESVDYENIAQESFCWEPRKGRTRYCDIIAIDMVCKINQGIYPIGELLPGTSDLADLYHVSEITIRRTIGLLNKLGVTRTRNGVGTLAIAVGEPAILYNTKGLMLEYKLKTFLEALQLLIITSEPVFRYVFPYIPEDILDSISEATSISDEKRSLVATLSAGLQAVVHYCPLAAIREIYGKITLLLLNGSILR
;
A
#
# COMPACT_ATOMS: atom_id res chain seq x y z
N MET A 1 38.91 -10.18 6.10
CA MET A 1 37.84 -10.92 5.34
C MET A 1 36.59 -10.05 5.37
N GLU A 2 36.46 -9.18 4.38
CA GLU A 2 35.31 -8.26 4.25
C GLU A 2 34.06 -9.05 3.83
N ARG A 3 33.05 -9.10 4.68
CA ARG A 3 31.73 -9.59 4.30
C ARG A 3 31.12 -8.57 3.33
N LYS A 4 31.06 -8.93 2.06
CA LYS A 4 30.32 -8.26 1.01
C LYS A 4 28.84 -8.23 1.46
N TYR A 5 28.39 -7.11 1.99
CA TYR A 5 26.95 -6.86 2.15
C TYR A 5 26.34 -6.83 0.75
N MET A 6 25.70 -7.93 0.37
CA MET A 6 24.80 -7.90 -0.77
C MET A 6 23.72 -6.87 -0.44
N MET A 7 23.68 -5.78 -1.20
CA MET A 7 22.56 -4.84 -1.20
C MET A 7 21.30 -5.62 -1.59
N HIS A 8 20.54 -6.07 -0.60
CA HIS A 8 19.24 -6.64 -0.85
C HIS A 8 18.32 -5.50 -1.30
N ASN A 9 17.68 -5.70 -2.45
CA ASN A 9 16.65 -4.79 -2.93
C ASN A 9 15.55 -4.71 -1.85
N PRO A 10 15.30 -3.56 -1.20
CA PRO A 10 14.36 -3.43 -0.09
C PRO A 10 12.92 -3.79 -0.47
N ASN A 11 12.63 -3.89 -1.76
CA ASN A 11 11.32 -4.24 -2.33
C ASN A 11 11.26 -5.69 -2.85
N SER A 12 12.18 -6.55 -2.46
CA SER A 12 12.12 -7.97 -2.86
C SER A 12 11.00 -8.71 -2.12
N GLN A 13 10.43 -9.76 -2.75
CA GLN A 13 9.37 -10.58 -2.13
C GLN A 13 9.78 -11.17 -0.79
N GLU A 14 11.02 -11.64 -0.68
CA GLU A 14 11.55 -12.17 0.57
C GLU A 14 11.64 -11.12 1.67
N GLN A 15 12.04 -9.88 1.35
CA GLN A 15 12.07 -8.77 2.30
C GLN A 15 10.67 -8.41 2.81
N THR A 16 9.71 -8.40 1.92
CA THR A 16 8.30 -8.14 2.25
C THR A 16 7.77 -9.19 3.22
N ILE A 17 7.95 -10.48 2.89
CA ILE A 17 7.51 -11.60 3.75
C ILE A 17 8.23 -11.56 5.10
N TYR A 18 9.54 -11.31 5.09
CA TYR A 18 10.34 -11.16 6.30
C TYR A 18 9.74 -10.09 7.23
N ARG A 19 9.47 -8.87 6.71
CA ARG A 19 8.90 -7.77 7.50
C ARG A 19 7.53 -8.11 8.09
N ILE A 20 6.64 -8.75 7.30
CA ILE A 20 5.34 -9.21 7.79
C ILE A 20 5.52 -10.18 8.96
N LEU A 21 6.32 -11.21 8.75
CA LEU A 21 6.48 -12.27 9.74
C LEU A 21 7.23 -11.78 10.99
N ALA A 22 8.26 -10.94 10.83
CA ALA A 22 8.96 -10.30 11.93
C ALA A 22 8.00 -9.46 12.78
N GLY A 23 7.16 -8.64 12.11
CA GLY A 23 6.11 -7.89 12.77
C GLY A 23 5.13 -8.79 13.51
N GLN A 24 4.65 -9.85 12.89
CA GLN A 24 3.74 -10.81 13.54
C GLN A 24 4.37 -11.46 14.77
N ILE A 25 5.65 -11.83 14.73
CA ILE A 25 6.38 -12.38 15.88
C ILE A 25 6.47 -11.35 17.00
N GLN A 26 6.89 -10.12 16.69
CA GLN A 26 7.04 -9.04 17.67
C GLN A 26 5.72 -8.67 18.36
N PHE A 27 4.59 -8.76 17.64
CA PHE A 27 3.26 -8.50 18.20
C PHE A 27 2.58 -9.70 18.85
N GLY A 28 3.30 -10.81 19.05
CA GLY A 28 2.73 -11.99 19.70
C GLY A 28 1.61 -12.65 18.88
N PHE A 29 1.68 -12.59 17.53
CA PHE A 29 0.78 -13.34 16.66
C PHE A 29 1.02 -14.85 16.75
N TYR A 30 2.14 -15.25 17.31
CA TYR A 30 2.52 -16.63 17.53
C TYR A 30 2.89 -16.78 18.99
N ASP A 31 2.16 -17.64 19.72
CA ASP A 31 2.46 -17.94 21.10
C ASP A 31 3.67 -18.89 21.23
N ASP A 32 4.33 -18.86 22.41
CA ASP A 32 5.43 -19.78 22.69
C ASP A 32 4.90 -21.22 22.65
N GLY A 33 5.45 -22.01 21.71
CA GLY A 33 5.02 -23.39 21.48
C GLY A 33 4.01 -23.57 20.34
N GLU A 34 3.45 -22.49 19.77
CA GLU A 34 2.70 -22.59 18.52
C GLU A 34 3.62 -22.97 17.35
N GLN A 35 3.05 -23.72 16.41
CA GLN A 35 3.74 -24.11 15.18
C GLN A 35 3.87 -22.90 14.26
N PHE A 36 5.10 -22.39 14.09
CA PHE A 36 5.35 -21.33 13.10
C PHE A 36 5.13 -21.84 11.68
N PRO A 37 4.51 -21.07 10.79
CA PRO A 37 4.17 -21.50 9.44
C PRO A 37 5.39 -21.99 8.64
N SER A 38 5.21 -23.07 7.89
CA SER A 38 6.25 -23.57 6.99
C SER A 38 6.42 -22.66 5.77
N ALA A 39 7.55 -22.77 5.06
CA ALA A 39 7.78 -22.04 3.81
C ALA A 39 6.67 -22.29 2.76
N ARG A 40 6.05 -23.47 2.78
CA ARG A 40 4.93 -23.80 1.88
C ARG A 40 3.65 -23.07 2.30
N ASP A 41 3.35 -23.01 3.60
CA ASP A 41 2.17 -22.31 4.13
C ASP A 41 2.29 -20.80 3.89
N ILE A 42 3.49 -20.25 4.10
CA ILE A 42 3.82 -18.84 3.79
C ILE A 42 3.66 -18.56 2.29
N ALA A 43 4.22 -19.43 1.44
CA ALA A 43 4.10 -19.29 -0.01
C ALA A 43 2.63 -19.27 -0.46
N ASN A 44 1.80 -20.17 0.09
CA ASN A 44 0.37 -20.24 -0.19
C ASN A 44 -0.39 -19.02 0.35
N ARG A 45 -0.11 -18.62 1.61
CA ARG A 45 -0.80 -17.50 2.27
C ARG A 45 -0.56 -16.17 1.54
N TYR A 46 0.68 -15.92 1.12
CA TYR A 46 1.09 -14.66 0.48
C TYR A 46 1.17 -14.74 -1.04
N GLN A 47 0.75 -15.86 -1.62
CA GLN A 47 0.71 -16.11 -3.08
C GLN A 47 2.06 -15.84 -3.77
N VAL A 48 3.15 -16.25 -3.14
CA VAL A 48 4.51 -16.17 -3.68
C VAL A 48 5.04 -17.57 -4.00
N SER A 49 6.16 -17.64 -4.73
CA SER A 49 6.85 -18.91 -4.92
C SER A 49 7.55 -19.38 -3.63
N TYR A 50 7.87 -20.66 -3.55
CA TYR A 50 8.52 -21.28 -2.39
C TYR A 50 9.87 -20.62 -2.01
N CYS A 51 10.67 -20.24 -3.01
CA CYS A 51 12.02 -19.69 -2.77
C CYS A 51 12.04 -18.35 -2.00
N PRO A 52 11.24 -17.33 -2.32
CA PRO A 52 11.13 -16.12 -1.50
C PRO A 52 10.67 -16.41 -0.07
N ALA A 53 9.68 -17.27 0.13
CA ALA A 53 9.22 -17.66 1.46
C ALA A 53 10.33 -18.32 2.28
N GLN A 54 11.10 -19.22 1.66
CA GLN A 54 12.24 -19.88 2.33
C GLN A 54 13.35 -18.90 2.66
N ARG A 55 13.65 -17.90 1.79
CA ARG A 55 14.65 -16.86 2.08
C ARG A 55 14.20 -15.96 3.22
N ALA A 56 12.93 -15.57 3.26
CA ALA A 56 12.36 -14.80 4.36
C ALA A 56 12.51 -15.53 5.71
N LEU A 57 12.23 -16.83 5.76
CA LEU A 57 12.46 -17.64 6.97
C LEU A 57 13.94 -17.67 7.39
N LYS A 58 14.87 -17.76 6.42
CA LYS A 58 16.31 -17.67 6.74
C LYS A 58 16.72 -16.32 7.30
N MET A 59 16.08 -15.23 6.82
CA MET A 59 16.33 -13.89 7.37
C MET A 59 15.85 -13.80 8.81
N LEU A 60 14.64 -14.32 9.13
CA LEU A 60 14.14 -14.39 10.50
C LEU A 60 15.03 -15.22 11.42
N GLU A 61 15.60 -16.33 10.91
CA GLU A 61 16.55 -17.15 11.65
C GLU A 61 17.87 -16.42 11.90
N ASN A 62 18.41 -15.71 10.91
CA ASN A 62 19.63 -14.91 11.04
C ASN A 62 19.48 -13.79 12.08
N ASP A 63 18.28 -13.22 12.20
CA ASP A 63 17.96 -12.16 13.18
C ASP A 63 17.55 -12.74 14.55
N GLY A 64 17.63 -14.07 14.71
CA GLY A 64 17.36 -14.75 15.98
C GLY A 64 15.89 -14.75 16.40
N LEU A 65 14.95 -14.43 15.50
CA LEU A 65 13.53 -14.43 15.78
C LEU A 65 12.92 -15.83 15.78
N ILE A 66 13.45 -16.72 14.95
CA ILE A 66 13.01 -18.11 14.83
C ILE A 66 14.20 -19.06 14.75
N LYS A 67 13.94 -20.35 15.01
CA LYS A 67 14.90 -21.44 14.76
C LYS A 67 14.29 -22.45 13.79
N LEU A 68 14.96 -22.61 12.64
CA LEU A 68 14.57 -23.60 11.64
C LEU A 68 15.09 -25.00 12.05
N ASN A 69 14.20 -25.92 12.29
CA ASN A 69 14.53 -27.30 12.69
C ASN A 69 14.35 -28.25 11.50
N ARG A 70 15.39 -29.01 11.14
CA ARG A 70 15.28 -30.03 10.08
C ARG A 70 14.31 -31.12 10.50
N GLY A 71 13.22 -31.30 9.73
CA GLY A 71 12.21 -32.35 9.98
C GLY A 71 11.33 -32.12 11.20
N LYS A 72 11.38 -30.95 11.84
CA LYS A 72 10.52 -30.54 12.94
C LYS A 72 9.91 -29.17 12.68
N ALA A 73 8.89 -28.81 13.45
CA ALA A 73 8.30 -27.48 13.38
C ALA A 73 9.33 -26.38 13.70
N THR A 74 9.23 -25.26 13.01
CA THR A 74 10.00 -24.05 13.30
C THR A 74 9.57 -23.50 14.65
N SER A 75 10.51 -23.14 15.51
CA SER A 75 10.25 -22.57 16.84
C SER A 75 10.59 -21.08 16.89
N ILE A 76 9.81 -20.32 17.63
CA ILE A 76 10.06 -18.92 17.92
C ILE A 76 11.08 -18.81 19.04
N LEU A 77 12.09 -17.94 18.89
CA LEU A 77 13.19 -17.80 19.86
C LEU A 77 13.04 -16.62 20.80
N SER A 78 12.31 -15.58 20.41
CA SER A 78 12.28 -14.34 21.20
C SER A 78 10.99 -13.58 21.03
N LYS A 79 10.47 -13.11 22.18
CA LYS A 79 9.54 -11.99 22.31
C LYS A 79 10.35 -10.81 22.89
N GLN A 80 11.24 -10.20 22.11
CA GLN A 80 11.82 -8.95 22.56
C GLN A 80 10.93 -7.79 22.10
N ASN A 81 10.22 -7.21 23.05
CA ASN A 81 9.61 -5.88 22.95
C ASN A 81 10.73 -4.84 22.99
N ASP A 82 11.57 -4.74 21.98
CA ASP A 82 12.41 -3.58 21.81
C ASP A 82 11.50 -2.44 21.36
N HIS A 83 11.38 -1.40 22.21
CA HIS A 83 10.54 -0.24 21.96
C HIS A 83 10.92 0.42 20.64
N TYR A 84 10.05 0.28 19.66
CA TYR A 84 10.25 0.76 18.30
C TYR A 84 10.25 2.30 18.21
N VAL A 85 9.62 2.96 19.21
CA VAL A 85 9.43 4.42 19.26
C VAL A 85 10.75 5.19 19.39
N GLU A 86 11.78 4.59 19.98
CA GLU A 86 13.09 5.24 20.13
C GLU A 86 13.99 5.07 18.90
N SER A 87 13.57 4.27 17.90
CA SER A 87 14.39 3.98 16.75
C SER A 87 14.42 5.16 15.76
N GLU A 88 15.59 5.38 15.12
CA GLU A 88 15.73 6.28 13.95
C GLU A 88 14.71 6.00 12.83
N PHE A 89 14.19 4.80 12.80
CA PHE A 89 13.18 4.34 11.85
C PHE A 89 11.85 5.09 12.00
N LEU A 90 11.37 5.33 13.25
CA LEU A 90 10.15 6.09 13.48
C LEU A 90 10.33 7.55 13.07
N LYS A 91 11.50 8.14 13.35
CA LYS A 91 11.83 9.51 12.95
C LYS A 91 11.74 9.69 11.43
N LYS A 92 12.28 8.75 10.66
CA LYS A 92 12.25 8.78 9.19
C LYS A 92 10.85 8.61 8.59
N ARG A 93 9.92 7.98 9.32
CA ARG A 93 8.55 7.67 8.85
C ARG A 93 7.45 8.48 9.48
N ALA A 94 7.73 9.27 10.49
CA ALA A 94 6.69 9.92 11.31
C ALA A 94 5.73 10.78 10.48
N GLY A 95 6.21 11.53 9.50
CA GLY A 95 5.38 12.29 8.57
C GLY A 95 4.47 11.40 7.72
N ALA A 96 5.03 10.34 7.14
CA ALA A 96 4.29 9.39 6.32
C ALA A 96 3.29 8.55 7.15
N LEU A 97 3.63 8.21 8.40
CA LEU A 97 2.71 7.53 9.32
C LEU A 97 1.53 8.42 9.70
N THR A 98 1.78 9.72 9.93
CA THR A 98 0.73 10.71 10.21
C THR A 98 -0.18 10.89 8.99
N ASP A 99 0.37 10.99 7.80
CA ASP A 99 -0.39 11.06 6.55
C ASP A 99 -1.23 9.79 6.33
N LEU A 100 -0.62 8.62 6.50
CA LEU A 100 -1.30 7.34 6.35
C LEU A 100 -2.40 7.14 7.38
N SER A 101 -2.23 7.56 8.64
CA SER A 101 -3.27 7.47 9.67
C SER A 101 -4.53 8.26 9.26
N LYS A 102 -4.35 9.49 8.75
CA LYS A 102 -5.46 10.30 8.22
C LYS A 102 -6.10 9.68 6.99
N SER A 103 -5.29 9.11 6.11
CA SER A 103 -5.76 8.42 4.90
C SER A 103 -6.60 7.19 5.24
N LEU A 104 -6.17 6.38 6.20
CA LEU A 104 -6.92 5.21 6.66
C LEU A 104 -8.21 5.58 7.40
N LYS A 105 -8.17 6.63 8.22
CA LYS A 105 -9.39 7.20 8.83
C LYS A 105 -10.45 7.54 7.77
N LEU A 106 -10.02 8.02 6.61
CA LEU A 106 -10.91 8.42 5.51
C LEU A 106 -11.51 7.23 4.76
N ILE A 107 -10.71 6.21 4.40
CA ILE A 107 -11.16 5.16 3.48
C ILE A 107 -11.58 3.86 4.16
N LEU A 108 -11.02 3.54 5.32
CA LEU A 108 -11.24 2.26 5.98
C LEU A 108 -12.69 2.04 6.45
N PRO A 109 -13.43 3.05 6.97
CA PRO A 109 -14.83 2.88 7.34
C PRO A 109 -15.71 2.36 6.19
N SER A 110 -15.56 2.93 5.00
CA SER A 110 -16.32 2.52 3.81
C SER A 110 -15.96 1.11 3.36
N ILE A 111 -14.69 0.73 3.45
CA ILE A 111 -14.21 -0.61 3.10
C ILE A 111 -14.78 -1.65 4.08
N CYS A 112 -14.73 -1.37 5.39
CA CYS A 112 -15.28 -2.25 6.42
C CYS A 112 -16.81 -2.37 6.30
N TYR A 113 -17.51 -1.26 6.08
CA TYR A 113 -18.96 -1.26 5.87
C TYR A 113 -19.35 -2.11 4.65
N GLN A 114 -18.65 -1.95 3.53
CA GLN A 114 -18.93 -2.72 2.33
C GLN A 114 -18.66 -4.22 2.52
N SER A 115 -17.68 -4.60 3.33
CA SER A 115 -17.42 -6.00 3.62
C SER A 115 -18.58 -6.71 4.30
N MET A 116 -19.42 -5.98 5.06
CA MET A 116 -20.55 -6.55 5.79
C MET A 116 -21.63 -7.12 4.87
N PHE A 117 -21.74 -6.61 3.62
CA PHE A 117 -22.64 -7.17 2.61
C PHE A 117 -22.28 -8.60 2.19
N HIS A 118 -21.03 -8.97 2.40
CA HIS A 118 -20.48 -10.27 2.01
C HIS A 118 -20.32 -11.23 3.20
N ILE A 119 -20.53 -10.74 4.42
CA ILE A 119 -20.57 -11.57 5.63
C ILE A 119 -21.96 -12.19 5.72
N GLY A 120 -22.12 -13.39 5.18
CA GLY A 120 -23.39 -14.12 5.21
C GLY A 120 -23.78 -14.58 6.62
N GLU A 121 -25.07 -14.87 6.83
CA GLU A 121 -25.61 -15.36 8.11
C GLU A 121 -24.94 -16.64 8.64
N ASN A 122 -24.30 -17.41 7.77
CA ASN A 122 -23.59 -18.65 8.10
C ASN A 122 -22.09 -18.49 8.37
N ASN A 123 -21.53 -17.28 8.26
CA ASN A 123 -20.13 -17.00 8.57
C ASN A 123 -19.95 -16.68 10.06
N SER A 124 -20.37 -17.61 10.93
CA SER A 124 -20.09 -17.55 12.36
C SER A 124 -18.60 -17.35 12.70
N ASP A 125 -17.70 -17.73 11.78
CA ASP A 125 -16.25 -17.58 11.97
C ASP A 125 -15.76 -16.10 11.95
N VAL A 126 -16.51 -15.19 11.33
CA VAL A 126 -16.21 -13.75 11.39
C VAL A 126 -16.73 -13.15 12.70
N LEU A 127 -17.84 -13.69 13.21
CA LEU A 127 -18.50 -13.27 14.45
C LEU A 127 -18.02 -14.08 15.67
N GLN A 128 -17.45 -15.28 15.48
CA GLN A 128 -16.83 -16.00 16.59
C GLN A 128 -15.68 -15.15 17.10
N SER A 129 -16.02 -14.46 18.17
CA SER A 129 -15.07 -13.77 19.01
C SER A 129 -13.85 -14.64 19.21
N LEU A 130 -12.75 -14.04 18.93
CA LEU A 130 -11.41 -14.47 19.24
C LEU A 130 -11.39 -15.16 20.60
N ASP A 131 -10.64 -16.22 20.69
CA ASP A 131 -10.52 -17.05 21.88
C ASP A 131 -10.27 -16.16 23.12
N HIS A 132 -11.30 -15.99 23.95
CA HIS A 132 -11.25 -15.18 25.18
C HIS A 132 -10.28 -15.73 26.24
N ARG A 133 -9.55 -16.79 25.92
CA ARG A 133 -8.61 -17.44 26.82
C ARG A 133 -7.22 -16.84 26.87
N SER A 134 -6.86 -16.01 25.86
CA SER A 134 -5.60 -15.26 25.87
C SER A 134 -5.84 -13.79 26.18
N PRO A 135 -4.86 -13.08 26.78
CA PRO A 135 -4.95 -11.64 26.96
C PRO A 135 -5.22 -10.94 25.63
N PHE A 136 -6.12 -9.97 25.64
CA PHE A 136 -6.44 -9.21 24.44
C PHE A 136 -5.19 -8.46 23.96
N SER A 137 -4.91 -8.52 22.66
CA SER A 137 -3.73 -7.89 22.06
C SER A 137 -4.10 -7.25 20.71
N GLY A 138 -3.20 -6.49 20.12
CA GLY A 138 -3.35 -5.95 18.76
C GLY A 138 -3.62 -7.01 17.69
N ARG A 139 -3.30 -8.29 17.96
CA ARG A 139 -3.59 -9.45 17.09
C ARG A 139 -5.08 -9.55 16.74
N GLN A 140 -5.97 -9.35 17.71
CA GLN A 140 -7.41 -9.48 17.50
C GLN A 140 -7.92 -8.42 16.51
N VAL A 141 -7.54 -7.18 16.68
CA VAL A 141 -7.95 -6.09 15.78
C VAL A 141 -7.42 -6.34 14.36
N TYR A 142 -6.15 -6.75 14.25
CA TYR A 142 -5.57 -7.14 12.96
C TYR A 142 -6.39 -8.25 12.29
N GLN A 143 -6.66 -9.35 13.00
CA GLN A 143 -7.41 -10.49 12.45
C GLN A 143 -8.82 -10.09 12.04
N GLN A 144 -9.45 -9.18 12.77
CA GLN A 144 -10.80 -8.69 12.49
C GLN A 144 -10.83 -7.91 11.17
N PHE A 145 -9.90 -6.98 10.96
CA PHE A 145 -9.79 -6.26 9.70
C PHE A 145 -9.41 -7.19 8.53
N GLU A 146 -8.50 -8.14 8.76
CA GLU A 146 -8.12 -9.13 7.74
C GLU A 146 -9.32 -9.99 7.31
N LYS A 147 -10.11 -10.48 8.27
CA LYS A 147 -11.33 -11.27 8.01
C LYS A 147 -12.35 -10.47 7.21
N SER A 148 -12.58 -9.21 7.58
CA SER A 148 -13.44 -8.28 6.84
C SER A 148 -13.04 -8.14 5.38
N LEU A 149 -11.77 -7.86 5.14
CA LEU A 149 -11.25 -7.67 3.79
C LEU A 149 -11.26 -8.97 2.97
N LYS A 150 -11.05 -10.11 3.61
CA LYS A 150 -11.22 -11.43 2.97
C LYS A 150 -12.67 -11.68 2.59
N ALA A 151 -13.63 -11.30 3.44
CA ALA A 151 -15.06 -11.41 3.14
C ALA A 151 -15.47 -10.55 1.92
N LEU A 152 -14.87 -9.37 1.75
CA LEU A 152 -15.06 -8.54 0.56
C LEU A 152 -14.67 -9.24 -0.74
N GLY A 153 -13.80 -10.27 -0.68
CA GLY A 153 -13.36 -11.03 -1.85
C GLY A 153 -12.43 -10.27 -2.79
N ASN A 154 -11.96 -9.09 -2.40
CA ASN A 154 -11.13 -8.18 -3.19
C ASN A 154 -9.65 -8.33 -2.82
N GLN A 155 -8.88 -9.02 -3.68
CA GLN A 155 -7.46 -9.27 -3.47
C GLN A 155 -6.62 -7.98 -3.58
N THR A 156 -7.09 -7.01 -4.37
CA THR A 156 -6.44 -5.70 -4.52
C THR A 156 -6.55 -4.90 -3.21
N ALA A 157 -7.73 -4.87 -2.58
CA ALA A 157 -7.91 -4.24 -1.26
C ALA A 157 -7.13 -4.98 -0.17
N LEU A 158 -7.09 -6.32 -0.21
CA LEU A 158 -6.32 -7.13 0.72
C LEU A 158 -4.82 -6.87 0.59
N SER A 159 -4.31 -6.67 -0.63
CA SER A 159 -2.89 -6.29 -0.83
C SER A 159 -2.57 -4.92 -0.25
N LEU A 160 -3.48 -3.95 -0.38
CA LEU A 160 -3.34 -2.64 0.25
C LEU A 160 -3.23 -2.77 1.77
N TYR A 161 -4.11 -3.57 2.37
CA TYR A 161 -4.08 -3.83 3.80
C TYR A 161 -2.76 -4.42 4.27
N TYR A 162 -2.23 -5.43 3.58
CA TYR A 162 -0.94 -6.01 3.94
C TYR A 162 0.21 -4.99 3.83
N ASP A 163 0.21 -4.14 2.82
CA ASP A 163 1.24 -3.10 2.67
C ASP A 163 1.13 -2.04 3.77
N VAL A 164 -0.08 -1.66 4.17
CA VAL A 164 -0.32 -0.79 5.32
C VAL A 164 0.22 -1.43 6.60
N ILE A 165 -0.09 -2.70 6.86
CA ILE A 165 0.37 -3.40 8.06
C ILE A 165 1.90 -3.52 8.10
N ILE A 166 2.53 -3.81 6.96
CA ILE A 166 3.99 -3.86 6.88
C ILE A 166 4.62 -2.49 7.15
N PHE A 167 4.03 -1.44 6.60
CA PHE A 167 4.58 -0.10 6.72
C PHE A 167 4.34 0.52 8.09
N ALA A 168 3.13 0.35 8.64
CA ALA A 168 2.64 1.12 9.77
C ALA A 168 2.13 0.30 10.96
N GLY A 169 1.80 -0.99 10.77
CA GLY A 169 1.07 -1.76 11.79
C GLY A 169 1.78 -1.79 13.14
N ILE A 170 3.09 -2.04 13.13
CA ILE A 170 3.93 -2.02 14.34
C ILE A 170 3.98 -0.63 14.93
N ALA A 171 4.33 0.36 14.11
CA ALA A 171 4.51 1.72 14.57
C ALA A 171 3.21 2.28 15.21
N PHE A 172 2.05 1.97 14.67
CA PHE A 172 0.78 2.43 15.22
C PHE A 172 0.48 1.83 16.60
N LEU A 173 0.73 0.54 16.80
CA LEU A 173 0.55 -0.10 18.10
C LEU A 173 1.56 0.43 19.13
N ASP A 174 2.81 0.57 18.74
CA ASP A 174 3.86 1.07 19.61
C ASP A 174 3.59 2.52 20.06
N VAL A 175 3.11 3.37 19.13
CA VAL A 175 2.63 4.73 19.47
C VAL A 175 1.51 4.69 20.50
N LEU A 176 0.54 3.78 20.36
CA LEU A 176 -0.55 3.65 21.34
C LEU A 176 -0.01 3.21 22.70
N TYR A 177 0.82 2.18 22.75
CA TYR A 177 1.40 1.70 24.01
C TYR A 177 2.28 2.75 24.68
N THR A 178 3.09 3.48 23.91
CA THR A 178 4.00 4.51 24.44
C THR A 178 3.27 5.75 24.95
N CYS A 179 2.25 6.22 24.22
CA CYS A 179 1.57 7.48 24.57
C CYS A 179 0.44 7.27 25.57
N TYR A 180 -0.22 6.11 25.59
CA TYR A 180 -1.40 5.87 26.45
C TYR A 180 -1.20 4.76 27.48
N GLY A 181 -0.11 3.99 27.39
CA GLY A 181 0.15 2.84 28.25
C GLY A 181 -0.65 1.60 27.87
N GLU A 182 -0.28 0.47 28.49
CA GLU A 182 -0.81 -0.85 28.14
C GLU A 182 -2.32 -0.96 28.41
N SER A 183 -2.76 -0.55 29.60
CA SER A 183 -4.17 -0.70 30.01
C SER A 183 -5.13 0.09 29.12
N GLU A 184 -4.83 1.36 28.85
CA GLU A 184 -5.71 2.20 28.01
C GLU A 184 -5.70 1.74 26.55
N THR A 185 -4.55 1.28 26.05
CA THR A 185 -4.43 0.74 24.70
C THR A 185 -5.28 -0.53 24.56
N ILE A 186 -5.20 -1.45 25.49
CA ILE A 186 -6.03 -2.67 25.50
C ILE A 186 -7.52 -2.33 25.53
N ILE A 187 -7.94 -1.40 26.40
CA ILE A 187 -9.35 -0.96 26.46
C ILE A 187 -9.82 -0.36 25.13
N LEU A 188 -8.99 0.48 24.49
CA LEU A 188 -9.31 1.04 23.18
C LEU A 188 -9.48 -0.06 22.12
N LEU A 189 -8.53 -0.98 22.04
CA LEU A 189 -8.55 -2.05 21.04
C LEU A 189 -9.73 -3.00 21.26
N GLN A 190 -10.09 -3.31 22.52
CA GLN A 190 -11.28 -4.09 22.86
C GLN A 190 -12.56 -3.37 22.44
N LYS A 191 -12.64 -2.06 22.67
CA LYS A 191 -13.78 -1.24 22.23
C LYS A 191 -13.94 -1.28 20.69
N ILE A 192 -12.84 -1.22 19.95
CA ILE A 192 -12.86 -1.30 18.49
C ILE A 192 -13.37 -2.67 18.03
N ASP A 193 -12.84 -3.74 18.60
CA ASP A 193 -13.23 -5.12 18.27
C ASP A 193 -14.71 -5.38 18.56
N GLN A 194 -15.15 -5.10 19.79
CA GLN A 194 -16.55 -5.26 20.19
C GLN A 194 -17.50 -4.37 19.38
N GLY A 195 -17.11 -3.11 19.14
CA GLY A 195 -17.89 -2.18 18.34
C GLY A 195 -18.03 -2.63 16.90
N TYR A 196 -16.99 -3.24 16.33
CA TYR A 196 -17.04 -3.82 15.00
C TYR A 196 -18.04 -5.01 14.94
N VAL A 197 -17.95 -5.94 15.89
CA VAL A 197 -18.89 -7.07 15.98
C VAL A 197 -20.33 -6.57 16.09
N GLN A 198 -20.57 -5.59 16.96
CA GLN A 198 -21.90 -4.97 17.10
C GLN A 198 -22.40 -4.34 15.78
N CYS A 199 -21.51 -3.65 15.05
CA CYS A 199 -21.86 -3.10 13.72
C CYS A 199 -22.28 -4.20 12.73
N VAL A 200 -21.59 -5.35 12.72
CA VAL A 200 -21.94 -6.47 11.84
C VAL A 200 -23.32 -7.05 12.22
N GLU A 201 -23.60 -7.23 13.51
CA GLU A 201 -24.89 -7.71 13.98
C GLU A 201 -26.05 -6.76 13.64
N ASP A 202 -25.84 -5.45 13.86
CA ASP A 202 -26.85 -4.43 13.57
C ASP A 202 -27.09 -4.29 12.06
N PHE A 203 -26.05 -4.44 11.26
CA PHE A 203 -26.15 -4.50 9.81
C PHE A 203 -27.03 -5.69 9.34
N GLN A 204 -26.82 -6.87 9.92
CA GLN A 204 -27.60 -8.07 9.62
C GLN A 204 -29.08 -7.91 10.03
N LYS A 205 -29.36 -7.17 11.12
CA LYS A 205 -30.72 -6.80 11.55
C LYS A 205 -31.38 -5.72 10.66
N GLY A 206 -30.68 -5.22 9.63
CA GLY A 206 -31.21 -4.23 8.68
C GLY A 206 -30.92 -2.76 9.00
N SER A 207 -30.19 -2.47 10.07
CA SER A 207 -29.86 -1.10 10.52
C SER A 207 -28.67 -0.50 9.74
N ARG A 208 -28.82 -0.25 8.43
CA ARG A 208 -27.70 0.14 7.56
C ARG A 208 -27.13 1.54 7.83
N ASN A 209 -27.99 2.56 7.94
CA ASN A 209 -27.57 3.96 8.08
C ASN A 209 -26.82 4.27 9.41
N PRO A 210 -27.28 3.79 10.59
CA PRO A 210 -26.53 4.02 11.83
C PRO A 210 -25.18 3.28 11.84
N VAL A 211 -25.09 2.09 11.23
CA VAL A 211 -23.88 1.27 11.20
C VAL A 211 -22.72 2.00 10.51
N MET A 212 -22.95 2.68 9.39
CA MET A 212 -21.88 3.45 8.73
C MET A 212 -21.29 4.53 9.64
N ARG A 213 -22.17 5.29 10.33
CA ARG A 213 -21.72 6.33 11.28
C ARG A 213 -20.98 5.76 12.49
N GLN A 214 -21.44 4.62 13.00
CA GLN A 214 -20.74 3.92 14.09
C GLN A 214 -19.35 3.47 13.64
N MET A 215 -19.24 2.96 12.43
CA MET A 215 -17.95 2.53 11.85
C MET A 215 -17.00 3.73 11.67
N GLU A 216 -17.49 4.85 11.15
CA GLU A 216 -16.72 6.09 11.04
C GLU A 216 -16.22 6.57 12.42
N GLN A 217 -17.07 6.48 13.44
CA GLN A 217 -16.73 6.89 14.79
C GLN A 217 -15.66 5.97 15.42
N LEU A 218 -15.83 4.65 15.31
CA LEU A 218 -14.90 3.67 15.86
C LEU A 218 -13.51 3.77 15.24
N ILE A 219 -13.45 3.76 13.92
CA ILE A 219 -12.19 3.86 13.17
C ILE A 219 -11.59 5.26 13.35
N GLY A 220 -12.45 6.30 13.39
CA GLY A 220 -12.04 7.67 13.67
C GLY A 220 -11.31 7.79 15.00
N GLU A 221 -11.88 7.25 16.07
CA GLU A 221 -11.27 7.29 17.41
C GLU A 221 -9.89 6.63 17.45
N LEU A 222 -9.75 5.45 16.78
CA LEU A 222 -8.48 4.75 16.70
C LEU A 222 -7.39 5.61 16.03
N PHE A 223 -7.69 6.12 14.83
CA PHE A 223 -6.69 6.87 14.06
C PHE A 223 -6.46 8.28 14.58
N ASP A 224 -7.42 8.89 15.30
CA ASP A 224 -7.21 10.16 16.00
C ASP A 224 -6.21 10.00 17.16
N LYS A 225 -6.35 8.92 17.94
CA LYS A 225 -5.38 8.61 19.01
C LYS A 225 -3.99 8.31 18.44
N ILE A 226 -3.89 7.54 17.37
CA ILE A 226 -2.62 7.27 16.67
C ILE A 226 -2.01 8.59 16.16
N GLY A 227 -2.80 9.41 15.47
CA GLY A 227 -2.33 10.68 14.93
C GLY A 227 -1.89 11.68 15.98
N TYR A 228 -2.57 11.71 17.13
CA TYR A 228 -2.18 12.53 18.28
C TYR A 228 -0.86 12.03 18.89
N GLY A 229 -0.74 10.73 19.13
CA GLY A 229 0.48 10.14 19.67
C GLY A 229 1.70 10.34 18.76
N LEU A 230 1.54 10.22 17.44
CA LEU A 230 2.61 10.52 16.49
C LEU A 230 3.10 11.96 16.58
N LYS A 231 2.18 12.94 16.72
CA LYS A 231 2.53 14.35 16.91
C LYS A 231 3.29 14.58 18.21
N GLU A 232 2.83 13.96 19.30
CA GLU A 232 3.47 14.08 20.60
C GLU A 232 4.92 13.55 20.57
N ILE A 233 5.15 12.41 19.94
CA ILE A 233 6.48 11.82 19.78
C ILE A 233 7.37 12.72 18.92
N GLN A 234 6.85 13.29 17.82
CA GLN A 234 7.61 14.24 17.00
C GLN A 234 8.02 15.48 17.78
N MET A 235 7.11 16.06 18.55
CA MET A 235 7.42 17.22 19.41
C MET A 235 8.51 16.92 20.45
N LYS A 236 8.40 15.78 21.14
CA LYS A 236 9.42 15.35 22.12
C LYS A 236 10.79 15.14 21.47
N SER A 237 10.83 14.55 20.26
CA SER A 237 12.09 14.35 19.53
C SER A 237 12.75 15.68 19.13
N GLN A 238 11.96 16.67 18.70
CA GLN A 238 12.47 17.99 18.35
C GLN A 238 13.03 18.72 19.57
N ILE A 239 12.35 18.68 20.71
CA ILE A 239 12.82 19.29 21.97
C ILE A 239 14.15 18.64 22.39
N ALA A 240 14.25 17.32 22.38
CA ALA A 240 15.48 16.61 22.73
C ALA A 240 16.66 16.94 21.77
N GLU A 241 16.39 17.19 20.51
CA GLU A 241 17.41 17.65 19.55
C GLU A 241 17.87 19.08 19.86
N TYR A 242 16.97 19.99 20.22
CA TYR A 242 17.31 21.36 20.65
C TYR A 242 18.15 21.35 21.94
N GLU A 243 17.75 20.60 22.96
CA GLU A 243 18.51 20.46 24.21
C GLU A 243 19.93 19.90 23.97
N ASN A 244 20.06 18.90 23.10
CA ASN A 244 21.37 18.36 22.74
C ASN A 244 22.26 19.33 21.93
N LEU A 245 21.67 20.23 21.17
CA LEU A 245 22.39 21.30 20.46
C LEU A 245 22.85 22.38 21.42
N GLU A 246 22.04 22.78 22.41
CA GLU A 246 22.44 23.71 23.44
C GLU A 246 23.60 23.16 24.30
N PHE A 247 23.55 21.89 24.71
CA PHE A 247 24.65 21.26 25.44
C PHE A 247 25.95 21.20 24.61
N LYS A 248 25.90 20.93 23.31
CA LYS A 248 27.07 20.97 22.42
C LYS A 248 27.63 22.37 22.20
N HIS A 249 26.82 23.41 22.31
CA HIS A 249 27.28 24.79 22.25
C HIS A 249 27.97 25.22 23.57
N ILE A 250 27.51 24.78 24.72
CA ILE A 250 28.13 25.08 26.02
C ILE A 250 29.52 24.40 26.13
N ASP A 251 29.69 23.21 25.66
CA ASP A 251 31.02 22.54 25.63
C ASP A 251 32.00 23.18 24.62
N ARG A 252 31.52 23.91 23.60
CA ARG A 252 32.39 24.61 22.63
C ARG A 252 32.87 25.98 23.08
N GLU A 253 32.21 26.61 24.04
CA GLU A 253 32.66 27.91 24.57
C GLU A 253 33.93 27.84 25.45
N HIS A 254 34.39 26.64 25.83
CA HIS A 254 35.62 26.45 26.60
C HIS A 254 36.86 26.03 25.77
N ILE A 255 36.75 25.94 24.43
CA ILE A 255 37.96 25.66 23.61
C ILE A 255 38.03 26.66 22.45
N ALA A 256 38.94 27.67 22.67
CA ALA A 256 39.69 28.46 21.70
C ALA A 256 38.91 29.16 20.55
N VAL A 257 38.83 30.45 20.69
CA VAL A 257 38.88 31.47 19.65
C VAL A 257 40.03 31.20 18.69
N GLU A 258 39.74 30.64 17.52
CA GLU A 258 40.48 30.82 16.24
C GLU A 258 39.77 29.99 15.15
N ASN A 259 39.43 30.73 14.05
CA ASN A 259 38.86 30.24 12.80
C ASN A 259 37.32 30.13 12.73
N LEU A 260 36.69 31.28 12.54
CA LEU A 260 35.36 31.44 11.94
C LEU A 260 35.52 31.30 10.41
N ASP A 261 35.44 30.09 9.93
CA ASP A 261 34.95 29.84 8.58
C ASP A 261 33.55 29.24 8.71
N GLN A 262 32.59 29.89 8.01
CA GLN A 262 31.18 29.52 7.93
C GLN A 262 31.05 28.10 7.32
N GLU A 263 31.14 27.07 8.14
CA GLU A 263 30.56 25.78 7.78
C GLU A 263 29.04 25.89 8.03
N SER A 264 28.32 26.06 6.93
CA SER A 264 26.89 25.79 6.88
C SER A 264 26.66 24.39 7.48
N VAL A 265 25.89 24.34 8.55
CA VAL A 265 25.39 23.07 9.11
C VAL A 265 24.54 22.47 8.00
N ASP A 266 25.11 21.56 7.21
CA ASP A 266 24.39 20.67 6.33
C ASP A 266 23.45 19.86 7.24
N TYR A 267 22.18 20.24 7.26
CA TYR A 267 21.12 19.35 7.68
C TYR A 267 21.22 18.14 6.76
N GLU A 268 21.82 17.06 7.25
CA GLU A 268 21.78 15.77 6.57
C GLU A 268 20.29 15.53 6.23
N ASN A 269 19.99 15.59 4.95
CA ASN A 269 18.70 15.25 4.38
C ASN A 269 18.44 13.77 4.69
N ILE A 270 17.91 13.47 5.88
CA ILE A 270 17.44 12.14 6.22
C ILE A 270 16.30 11.89 5.25
N ALA A 271 16.55 11.10 4.22
CA ALA A 271 15.55 10.76 3.22
C ALA A 271 14.31 10.21 3.93
N GLN A 272 13.22 10.98 3.89
CA GLN A 272 11.96 10.56 4.50
C GLN A 272 11.40 9.40 3.70
N GLU A 273 11.10 8.29 4.38
CA GLU A 273 10.43 7.16 3.75
C GLU A 273 8.95 7.47 3.59
N SER A 274 8.41 7.27 2.38
CA SER A 274 7.00 7.43 2.06
C SER A 274 6.29 6.08 2.00
N PHE A 275 4.97 6.08 2.28
CA PHE A 275 4.13 4.90 2.03
C PHE A 275 4.07 4.61 0.54
N CYS A 276 4.30 3.35 0.16
CA CYS A 276 4.17 2.86 -1.20
C CYS A 276 3.29 1.61 -1.21
N TRP A 277 2.28 1.60 -2.08
CA TRP A 277 1.43 0.45 -2.28
C TRP A 277 1.83 -0.30 -3.56
N GLU A 278 2.06 -1.58 -3.44
CA GLU A 278 2.39 -2.45 -4.57
C GLU A 278 1.32 -3.53 -4.77
N PRO A 279 0.20 -3.22 -5.46
CA PRO A 279 -0.95 -4.14 -5.60
C PRO A 279 -0.61 -5.47 -6.28
N ARG A 280 0.59 -5.60 -6.84
CA ARG A 280 1.05 -6.79 -7.57
C ARG A 280 2.44 -7.23 -7.16
N LYS A 281 2.72 -7.36 -5.87
CA LYS A 281 4.03 -7.82 -5.39
C LYS A 281 4.47 -9.10 -6.11
N GLY A 282 5.55 -8.98 -6.88
CA GLY A 282 6.22 -10.10 -7.55
C GLY A 282 5.80 -10.40 -8.99
N ARG A 283 4.88 -9.65 -9.60
CA ARG A 283 4.49 -9.84 -11.01
C ARG A 283 4.47 -8.57 -11.86
N THR A 284 4.69 -7.38 -11.29
CA THR A 284 4.83 -6.17 -12.08
C THR A 284 6.20 -6.19 -12.76
N ARG A 285 6.21 -6.64 -14.00
CA ARG A 285 7.43 -6.61 -14.80
C ARG A 285 7.64 -5.18 -15.26
N TYR A 286 8.88 -4.71 -15.32
CA TYR A 286 9.20 -3.41 -15.91
C TYR A 286 8.56 -3.20 -17.28
N CYS A 287 8.42 -4.27 -18.07
CA CYS A 287 7.74 -4.21 -19.37
C CYS A 287 6.24 -3.86 -19.26
N ASP A 288 5.57 -4.19 -18.16
CA ASP A 288 4.15 -3.84 -17.97
C ASP A 288 4.01 -2.35 -17.61
N ILE A 289 4.90 -1.83 -16.75
CA ILE A 289 4.94 -0.41 -16.37
C ILE A 289 5.23 0.46 -17.59
N ILE A 290 6.26 0.10 -18.36
CA ILE A 290 6.66 0.82 -19.56
C ILE A 290 5.54 0.75 -20.61
N ALA A 291 4.84 -0.39 -20.76
CA ALA A 291 3.71 -0.50 -21.67
C ALA A 291 2.59 0.49 -21.32
N ILE A 292 2.28 0.65 -20.05
CA ILE A 292 1.27 1.61 -19.57
C ILE A 292 1.69 3.05 -19.90
N ASP A 293 2.93 3.42 -19.58
CA ASP A 293 3.45 4.75 -19.88
C ASP A 293 3.43 5.04 -21.38
N MET A 294 3.81 4.08 -22.21
CA MET A 294 3.76 4.21 -23.67
C MET A 294 2.33 4.36 -24.20
N VAL A 295 1.35 3.63 -23.62
CA VAL A 295 -0.08 3.83 -23.97
C VAL A 295 -0.52 5.23 -23.60
N CYS A 296 -0.14 5.75 -22.44
CA CYS A 296 -0.45 7.13 -22.04
C CYS A 296 0.16 8.14 -23.01
N LYS A 297 1.43 7.95 -23.41
CA LYS A 297 2.13 8.83 -24.37
C LYS A 297 1.50 8.79 -25.77
N ILE A 298 0.99 7.63 -26.22
CA ILE A 298 0.23 7.50 -27.47
C ILE A 298 -1.10 8.26 -27.36
N ASN A 299 -1.82 8.09 -26.26
CA ASN A 299 -3.10 8.78 -26.04
C ASN A 299 -2.94 10.31 -25.91
N GLN A 300 -1.81 10.78 -25.38
CA GLN A 300 -1.45 12.19 -25.28
C GLN A 300 -0.92 12.78 -26.62
N GLY A 301 -0.75 11.95 -27.65
CA GLY A 301 -0.19 12.36 -28.93
C GLY A 301 1.33 12.59 -28.93
N ILE A 302 2.04 12.23 -27.86
CA ILE A 302 3.51 12.27 -27.79
C ILE A 302 4.10 11.26 -28.78
N TYR A 303 3.45 10.12 -28.94
CA TYR A 303 3.68 9.17 -30.02
C TYR A 303 2.44 9.17 -30.92
N PRO A 304 2.45 9.92 -32.03
CA PRO A 304 1.27 10.07 -32.89
C PRO A 304 0.83 8.74 -33.50
N ILE A 305 -0.47 8.58 -33.64
CA ILE A 305 -1.06 7.41 -34.30
C ILE A 305 -0.64 7.41 -35.78
N GLY A 306 -0.20 6.28 -36.29
CA GLY A 306 0.31 6.12 -37.65
C GLY A 306 1.80 6.38 -37.82
N GLU A 307 2.48 6.84 -36.74
CA GLU A 307 3.91 7.08 -36.75
C GLU A 307 4.70 5.96 -36.08
N LEU A 308 5.99 5.87 -36.42
CA LEU A 308 6.90 4.90 -35.82
C LEU A 308 7.29 5.34 -34.40
N LEU A 309 7.22 4.41 -33.45
CA LEU A 309 7.81 4.57 -32.14
C LEU A 309 9.34 4.65 -32.23
N PRO A 310 10.03 5.30 -31.26
CA PRO A 310 11.48 5.25 -31.17
C PRO A 310 12.02 3.82 -31.23
N GLY A 311 13.26 3.67 -31.66
CA GLY A 311 13.93 2.38 -31.75
C GLY A 311 14.03 1.64 -30.41
N THR A 312 14.20 0.32 -30.45
CA THR A 312 14.30 -0.49 -29.21
C THR A 312 15.47 -0.03 -28.35
N SER A 313 16.59 0.37 -28.95
CA SER A 313 17.77 0.90 -28.25
C SER A 313 17.44 2.24 -27.59
N ASP A 314 16.83 3.17 -28.33
CA ASP A 314 16.49 4.52 -27.84
C ASP A 314 15.49 4.44 -26.68
N LEU A 315 14.50 3.53 -26.79
CA LEU A 315 13.56 3.27 -25.70
C LEU A 315 14.24 2.63 -24.49
N ALA A 316 15.23 1.75 -24.70
CA ALA A 316 15.99 1.13 -23.62
C ALA A 316 16.77 2.18 -22.83
N ASP A 317 17.41 3.11 -23.52
CA ASP A 317 18.11 4.24 -22.92
C ASP A 317 17.15 5.20 -22.22
N LEU A 318 16.02 5.53 -22.83
CA LEU A 318 15.01 6.45 -22.28
C LEU A 318 14.42 5.91 -20.95
N TYR A 319 14.16 4.59 -20.88
CA TYR A 319 13.55 3.96 -19.69
C TYR A 319 14.58 3.34 -18.74
N HIS A 320 15.88 3.46 -19.03
CA HIS A 320 16.97 2.87 -18.26
C HIS A 320 16.81 1.37 -18.00
N VAL A 321 16.42 0.62 -19.04
CA VAL A 321 16.21 -0.83 -18.99
C VAL A 321 16.94 -1.55 -20.12
N SER A 322 17.01 -2.89 -20.07
CA SER A 322 17.57 -3.67 -21.16
C SER A 322 16.67 -3.66 -22.40
N GLU A 323 17.24 -3.78 -23.60
CA GLU A 323 16.49 -3.93 -24.84
C GLU A 323 15.52 -5.13 -24.80
N ILE A 324 15.88 -6.19 -24.07
CA ILE A 324 15.01 -7.36 -23.90
C ILE A 324 13.71 -6.96 -23.19
N THR A 325 13.79 -6.05 -22.21
CA THR A 325 12.62 -5.50 -21.53
C THR A 325 11.75 -4.72 -22.49
N ILE A 326 12.34 -3.85 -23.32
CA ILE A 326 11.60 -3.08 -24.34
C ILE A 326 10.97 -4.01 -25.40
N ARG A 327 11.68 -5.02 -25.87
CA ARG A 327 11.10 -6.00 -26.81
C ARG A 327 9.89 -6.73 -26.21
N ARG A 328 9.92 -7.05 -24.91
CA ARG A 328 8.77 -7.60 -24.20
C ARG A 328 7.63 -6.60 -24.07
N THR A 329 7.95 -5.32 -23.81
CA THR A 329 6.98 -4.21 -23.77
C THR A 329 6.29 -4.04 -25.11
N ILE A 330 7.05 -3.96 -26.22
CA ILE A 330 6.50 -3.86 -27.57
C ILE A 330 5.66 -5.11 -27.91
N GLY A 331 6.13 -6.30 -27.55
CA GLY A 331 5.35 -7.52 -27.70
C GLY A 331 4.02 -7.50 -26.95
N LEU A 332 3.98 -6.85 -25.78
CA LEU A 332 2.76 -6.63 -25.02
C LEU A 332 1.85 -5.62 -25.71
N LEU A 333 2.38 -4.47 -26.13
CA LEU A 333 1.63 -3.42 -26.85
C LEU A 333 1.03 -3.94 -28.15
N ASN A 334 1.77 -4.76 -28.90
CA ASN A 334 1.26 -5.44 -30.09
C ASN A 334 0.10 -6.38 -29.78
N LYS A 335 0.19 -7.16 -28.69
CA LYS A 335 -0.90 -8.03 -28.23
C LYS A 335 -2.14 -7.25 -27.80
N LEU A 336 -1.93 -6.05 -27.27
CA LEU A 336 -2.99 -5.14 -26.85
C LEU A 336 -3.62 -4.37 -28.04
N GLY A 337 -3.07 -4.52 -29.26
CA GLY A 337 -3.56 -3.82 -30.43
C GLY A 337 -3.30 -2.31 -30.41
N VAL A 338 -2.37 -1.84 -29.59
CA VAL A 338 -1.98 -0.42 -29.46
C VAL A 338 -0.83 -0.08 -30.42
N THR A 339 -0.05 -1.11 -30.79
CA THR A 339 1.05 -0.97 -31.73
C THR A 339 1.08 -2.14 -32.71
N ARG A 340 1.78 -1.95 -33.82
CA ARG A 340 2.03 -3.00 -34.83
C ARG A 340 3.49 -2.97 -35.27
N THR A 341 4.22 -4.03 -35.03
CA THR A 341 5.60 -4.17 -35.48
C THR A 341 5.64 -4.75 -36.89
N ARG A 342 6.42 -4.11 -37.79
CA ARG A 342 6.76 -4.60 -39.13
C ARG A 342 8.24 -4.89 -39.17
N ASN A 343 8.61 -6.12 -39.52
CA ASN A 343 10.02 -6.52 -39.62
C ASN A 343 10.77 -5.63 -40.62
N GLY A 344 11.92 -5.13 -40.21
CA GLY A 344 12.77 -4.25 -41.02
C GLY A 344 12.30 -2.80 -41.11
N VAL A 345 11.12 -2.44 -40.60
CA VAL A 345 10.57 -1.08 -40.64
C VAL A 345 10.53 -0.44 -39.26
N GLY A 346 9.99 -1.15 -38.25
CA GLY A 346 9.83 -0.63 -36.91
C GLY A 346 8.46 -0.96 -36.30
N THR A 347 8.12 -0.27 -35.23
CA THR A 347 6.84 -0.41 -34.52
C THR A 347 6.00 0.84 -34.69
N LEU A 348 4.82 0.71 -35.28
CA LEU A 348 3.84 1.79 -35.47
C LEU A 348 2.89 1.88 -34.27
N ALA A 349 2.56 3.10 -33.84
CA ALA A 349 1.40 3.36 -33.00
C ALA A 349 0.11 3.27 -33.84
N ILE A 350 -0.89 2.52 -33.37
CA ILE A 350 -2.18 2.35 -34.07
C ILE A 350 -3.34 2.81 -33.21
N ALA A 351 -4.44 3.27 -33.85
CA ALA A 351 -5.63 3.65 -33.14
C ALA A 351 -6.24 2.45 -32.43
N VAL A 352 -6.63 2.62 -31.18
CA VAL A 352 -7.39 1.64 -30.44
C VAL A 352 -8.76 1.48 -31.12
N GLY A 353 -9.02 0.32 -31.74
CA GLY A 353 -10.28 0.05 -32.45
C GLY A 353 -10.13 -0.43 -33.89
N GLU A 354 -8.93 -0.34 -34.50
CA GLU A 354 -8.68 -1.16 -35.68
C GLU A 354 -8.69 -2.65 -35.30
N PRO A 355 -9.30 -3.54 -36.10
CA PRO A 355 -9.33 -4.96 -35.77
C PRO A 355 -7.90 -5.51 -35.71
N ALA A 356 -7.35 -5.52 -34.51
CA ALA A 356 -6.17 -6.30 -34.22
C ALA A 356 -6.57 -7.75 -34.48
N ILE A 357 -5.78 -8.44 -35.30
CA ILE A 357 -5.93 -9.88 -35.51
C ILE A 357 -6.14 -10.51 -34.14
N LEU A 358 -7.33 -11.07 -33.92
CA LEU A 358 -7.73 -11.77 -32.71
C LEU A 358 -6.78 -12.96 -32.49
N TYR A 359 -5.61 -12.67 -31.95
CA TYR A 359 -4.78 -13.74 -31.39
C TYR A 359 -5.52 -14.27 -30.17
N ASN A 360 -5.80 -15.55 -30.26
CA ASN A 360 -6.44 -16.41 -29.30
C ASN A 360 -5.84 -16.22 -27.88
N THR A 361 -6.23 -15.15 -27.18
CA THR A 361 -5.90 -14.87 -25.78
C THR A 361 -6.80 -15.69 -24.87
N LYS A 362 -7.00 -16.97 -25.25
CA LYS A 362 -7.74 -17.93 -24.44
C LYS A 362 -7.03 -18.13 -23.11
N GLY A 363 -7.71 -17.80 -22.07
CA GLY A 363 -7.59 -18.34 -20.74
C GLY A 363 -7.09 -17.37 -19.69
N LEU A 364 -6.06 -17.70 -19.04
CA LEU A 364 -5.61 -17.23 -17.72
C LEU A 364 -5.18 -15.76 -17.62
N MET A 365 -4.67 -15.14 -18.69
CA MET A 365 -4.23 -13.73 -18.62
C MET A 365 -5.40 -12.74 -18.71
N LEU A 366 -6.43 -13.04 -19.50
CA LEU A 366 -7.60 -12.18 -19.64
C LEU A 366 -8.43 -12.19 -18.36
N GLU A 367 -8.64 -13.37 -17.79
CA GLU A 367 -9.38 -13.55 -16.55
C GLU A 367 -8.71 -12.81 -15.38
N TYR A 368 -7.39 -12.94 -15.26
CA TYR A 368 -6.63 -12.25 -14.20
C TYR A 368 -6.66 -10.72 -14.36
N LYS A 369 -6.51 -10.20 -15.57
CA LYS A 369 -6.55 -8.75 -15.83
C LYS A 369 -7.95 -8.19 -15.60
N LEU A 370 -8.98 -8.88 -16.06
CA LEU A 370 -10.38 -8.51 -15.83
C LEU A 370 -10.69 -8.52 -14.32
N LYS A 371 -10.29 -9.55 -13.61
CA LYS A 371 -10.45 -9.63 -12.16
C LYS A 371 -9.80 -8.47 -11.44
N THR A 372 -8.53 -8.16 -11.75
CA THR A 372 -7.81 -7.05 -11.13
C THR A 372 -8.44 -5.69 -11.45
N PHE A 373 -8.94 -5.53 -12.68
CA PHE A 373 -9.69 -4.33 -13.09
C PHE A 373 -10.97 -4.17 -12.27
N LEU A 374 -11.77 -5.24 -12.15
CA LEU A 374 -13.01 -5.23 -11.39
C LEU A 374 -12.76 -4.97 -9.89
N GLU A 375 -11.72 -5.56 -9.34
CA GLU A 375 -11.31 -5.33 -7.95
C GLU A 375 -10.86 -3.88 -7.72
N ALA A 376 -10.10 -3.29 -8.64
CA ALA A 376 -9.71 -1.88 -8.58
C ALA A 376 -10.92 -0.95 -8.72
N LEU A 377 -11.84 -1.27 -9.63
CA LEU A 377 -13.08 -0.52 -9.80
C LEU A 377 -13.97 -0.60 -8.55
N GLN A 378 -14.10 -1.78 -7.95
CA GLN A 378 -14.83 -1.95 -6.69
C GLN A 378 -14.20 -1.11 -5.57
N LEU A 379 -12.87 -1.14 -5.42
CA LEU A 379 -12.17 -0.35 -4.41
C LEU A 379 -12.37 1.16 -4.66
N LEU A 380 -12.31 1.60 -5.91
CA LEU A 380 -12.61 2.98 -6.29
C LEU A 380 -14.04 3.38 -5.88
N ILE A 381 -15.05 2.58 -6.25
CA ILE A 381 -16.46 2.85 -5.92
C ILE A 381 -16.65 2.97 -4.41
N ILE A 382 -16.06 2.06 -3.64
CA ILE A 382 -16.17 2.04 -2.17
C ILE A 382 -15.56 3.29 -1.53
N THR A 383 -14.42 3.77 -2.05
CA THR A 383 -13.65 4.85 -1.43
C THR A 383 -13.90 6.22 -2.07
N SER A 384 -14.60 6.30 -3.21
CA SER A 384 -14.76 7.54 -3.97
C SER A 384 -15.47 8.64 -3.18
N GLU A 385 -16.60 8.34 -2.55
CA GLU A 385 -17.39 9.36 -1.85
C GLU A 385 -16.59 10.08 -0.75
N PRO A 386 -16.01 9.38 0.25
CA PRO A 386 -15.25 10.05 1.28
C PRO A 386 -14.01 10.76 0.73
N VAL A 387 -13.32 10.20 -0.26
CA VAL A 387 -12.12 10.80 -0.81
C VAL A 387 -12.44 12.04 -1.62
N PHE A 388 -13.42 12.02 -2.53
CA PHE A 388 -13.82 13.21 -3.30
C PHE A 388 -14.36 14.30 -2.40
N ARG A 389 -15.17 13.98 -1.41
CA ARG A 389 -15.65 14.95 -0.41
C ARG A 389 -14.50 15.64 0.33
N TYR A 390 -13.46 14.88 0.68
CA TYR A 390 -12.27 15.41 1.36
C TYR A 390 -11.41 16.27 0.44
N VAL A 391 -11.23 15.85 -0.82
CA VAL A 391 -10.34 16.52 -1.78
C VAL A 391 -10.97 17.76 -2.41
N PHE A 392 -12.31 17.79 -2.53
CA PHE A 392 -13.05 18.83 -3.23
C PHE A 392 -12.62 20.28 -2.89
N PRO A 393 -12.39 20.66 -1.63
CA PRO A 393 -11.96 22.02 -1.29
C PRO A 393 -10.55 22.39 -1.78
N TYR A 394 -9.76 21.42 -2.22
CA TYR A 394 -8.40 21.61 -2.67
C TYR A 394 -8.27 21.60 -4.21
N ILE A 395 -9.36 21.32 -4.93
CA ILE A 395 -9.36 21.29 -6.40
C ILE A 395 -9.56 22.72 -6.90
N PRO A 396 -8.67 23.24 -7.79
CA PRO A 396 -8.85 24.54 -8.42
C PRO A 396 -10.14 24.62 -9.24
N GLU A 397 -10.71 25.82 -9.34
CA GLU A 397 -12.02 26.06 -10.00
C GLU A 397 -11.99 25.68 -11.49
N ASP A 398 -10.91 26.01 -12.18
CA ASP A 398 -10.70 25.64 -13.60
C ASP A 398 -10.70 24.12 -13.85
N ILE A 399 -10.22 23.35 -12.87
CA ILE A 399 -10.26 21.88 -12.93
C ILE A 399 -11.67 21.37 -12.64
N LEU A 400 -12.40 22.01 -11.71
CA LEU A 400 -13.81 21.67 -11.46
C LEU A 400 -14.66 21.95 -12.70
N ASP A 401 -14.41 23.05 -13.39
CA ASP A 401 -15.06 23.37 -14.67
C ASP A 401 -14.77 22.31 -15.73
N SER A 402 -13.51 21.89 -15.85
CA SER A 402 -13.12 20.81 -16.77
C SER A 402 -13.82 19.48 -16.48
N ILE A 403 -14.01 19.14 -15.18
CA ILE A 403 -14.77 17.95 -14.76
C ILE A 403 -16.24 18.13 -15.15
N SER A 404 -16.81 19.30 -14.92
CA SER A 404 -18.19 19.65 -15.30
C SER A 404 -18.41 19.55 -16.82
N GLU A 405 -17.49 20.07 -17.62
CA GLU A 405 -17.52 19.94 -19.08
C GLU A 405 -17.49 18.46 -19.52
N ALA A 406 -16.66 17.63 -18.89
CA ALA A 406 -16.58 16.20 -19.16
C ALA A 406 -17.94 15.49 -18.92
N THR A 407 -18.72 15.93 -17.93
CA THR A 407 -20.07 15.38 -17.66
C THR A 407 -21.08 15.80 -18.71
N SER A 408 -20.84 16.90 -19.44
CA SER A 408 -21.75 17.48 -20.43
C SER A 408 -21.58 16.89 -21.84
N ILE A 409 -20.65 15.96 -22.05
CA ILE A 409 -20.43 15.30 -23.34
C ILE A 409 -21.66 14.47 -23.70
N SER A 410 -22.21 14.68 -24.93
CA SER A 410 -23.44 14.02 -25.41
C SER A 410 -23.35 12.51 -25.52
N ASP A 411 -22.16 11.95 -25.76
CA ASP A 411 -21.91 10.50 -25.74
C ASP A 411 -21.71 10.03 -24.30
N GLU A 412 -22.69 9.31 -23.75
CA GLU A 412 -22.71 8.84 -22.37
C GLU A 412 -21.44 8.03 -21.99
N LYS A 413 -20.93 7.19 -22.90
CA LYS A 413 -19.74 6.38 -22.63
C LYS A 413 -18.47 7.26 -22.58
N ARG A 414 -18.35 8.22 -23.49
CA ARG A 414 -17.22 9.17 -23.50
C ARG A 414 -17.29 10.10 -22.30
N SER A 415 -18.47 10.59 -21.96
CA SER A 415 -18.70 11.40 -20.77
C SER A 415 -18.27 10.67 -19.52
N LEU A 416 -18.71 9.42 -19.32
CA LEU A 416 -18.34 8.60 -18.14
C LEU A 416 -16.82 8.42 -18.03
N VAL A 417 -16.15 8.06 -19.14
CA VAL A 417 -14.69 7.82 -19.13
C VAL A 417 -13.94 9.14 -18.89
N ALA A 418 -14.35 10.24 -19.53
CA ALA A 418 -13.73 11.54 -19.34
C ALA A 418 -13.89 12.05 -17.90
N THR A 419 -15.10 11.97 -17.35
CA THR A 419 -15.39 12.38 -15.97
C THR A 419 -14.60 11.56 -14.96
N LEU A 420 -14.57 10.24 -15.14
CA LEU A 420 -13.80 9.35 -14.26
C LEU A 420 -12.31 9.66 -14.32
N SER A 421 -11.77 9.86 -15.54
CA SER A 421 -10.36 10.20 -15.74
C SER A 421 -10.01 11.55 -15.10
N ALA A 422 -10.81 12.57 -15.34
CA ALA A 422 -10.60 13.91 -14.78
C ALA A 422 -10.69 13.89 -13.24
N GLY A 423 -11.68 13.20 -12.69
CA GLY A 423 -11.83 13.03 -11.24
C GLY A 423 -10.63 12.32 -10.60
N LEU A 424 -10.18 11.21 -11.18
CA LEU A 424 -9.00 10.48 -10.69
C LEU A 424 -7.73 11.34 -10.73
N GLN A 425 -7.52 12.08 -11.82
CA GLN A 425 -6.40 12.99 -11.93
C GLN A 425 -6.49 14.12 -10.89
N ALA A 426 -7.68 14.67 -10.64
CA ALA A 426 -7.87 15.68 -9.60
C ALA A 426 -7.47 15.15 -8.21
N VAL A 427 -7.85 13.92 -7.84
CA VAL A 427 -7.42 13.31 -6.58
C VAL A 427 -5.91 13.13 -6.54
N VAL A 428 -5.30 12.59 -7.58
CA VAL A 428 -3.85 12.33 -7.63
C VAL A 428 -3.02 13.61 -7.53
N HIS A 429 -3.50 14.72 -8.11
CA HIS A 429 -2.74 15.99 -8.14
C HIS A 429 -3.04 16.88 -6.93
N TYR A 430 -4.29 16.96 -6.47
CA TYR A 430 -4.71 17.97 -5.51
C TYR A 430 -5.01 17.42 -4.11
N CYS A 431 -5.05 16.10 -3.90
CA CYS A 431 -5.23 15.57 -2.55
C CYS A 431 -4.03 15.93 -1.66
N PRO A 432 -4.24 16.55 -0.49
CA PRO A 432 -3.13 16.86 0.41
C PRO A 432 -2.51 15.59 1.03
N LEU A 433 -3.24 14.47 1.09
CA LEU A 433 -2.78 13.21 1.67
C LEU A 433 -1.97 12.40 0.65
N ALA A 434 -0.67 12.23 0.93
CA ALA A 434 0.25 11.51 0.03
C ALA A 434 -0.13 10.04 -0.16
N ALA A 435 -0.58 9.36 0.91
CA ALA A 435 -1.02 7.98 0.81
C ALA A 435 -2.29 7.82 -0.04
N ILE A 436 -3.23 8.78 -0.02
CA ILE A 436 -4.38 8.78 -0.93
C ILE A 436 -3.93 8.99 -2.38
N ARG A 437 -3.00 9.91 -2.64
CA ARG A 437 -2.43 10.08 -4.01
C ARG A 437 -1.79 8.79 -4.51
N GLU A 438 -1.02 8.12 -3.66
CA GLU A 438 -0.39 6.83 -4.00
C GLU A 438 -1.45 5.76 -4.31
N ILE A 439 -2.44 5.58 -3.44
CA ILE A 439 -3.51 4.59 -3.62
C ILE A 439 -4.29 4.86 -4.90
N TYR A 440 -4.72 6.11 -5.13
CA TYR A 440 -5.51 6.47 -6.33
C TYR A 440 -4.68 6.44 -7.60
N GLY A 441 -3.40 6.78 -7.54
CA GLY A 441 -2.45 6.60 -8.65
C GLY A 441 -2.34 5.13 -9.05
N LYS A 442 -2.23 4.21 -8.08
CA LYS A 442 -2.19 2.76 -8.37
C LYS A 442 -3.54 2.23 -8.86
N ILE A 443 -4.67 2.67 -8.28
CA ILE A 443 -6.02 2.34 -8.80
C ILE A 443 -6.13 2.78 -10.27
N THR A 444 -5.74 3.99 -10.60
CA THR A 444 -5.74 4.50 -11.99
C THR A 444 -4.94 3.59 -12.92
N LEU A 445 -3.73 3.19 -12.51
CA LEU A 445 -2.91 2.25 -13.29
C LEU A 445 -3.57 0.87 -13.46
N LEU A 446 -4.27 0.37 -12.44
CA LEU A 446 -4.99 -0.90 -12.52
C LEU A 446 -6.21 -0.81 -13.44
N LEU A 447 -6.92 0.32 -13.44
CA LEU A 447 -8.06 0.59 -14.33
C LEU A 447 -7.62 0.74 -15.80
N LEU A 448 -6.49 1.43 -16.05
CA LEU A 448 -5.91 1.52 -17.39
C LEU A 448 -5.57 0.14 -17.96
N ASN A 449 -5.06 -0.78 -17.15
CA ASN A 449 -4.81 -2.17 -17.58
C ASN A 449 -6.09 -2.91 -18.02
N GLY A 450 -7.26 -2.54 -17.53
CA GLY A 450 -8.55 -3.10 -17.92
C GLY A 450 -9.15 -2.43 -19.16
N SER A 451 -8.91 -1.14 -19.38
CA SER A 451 -9.42 -0.42 -20.56
C SER A 451 -8.82 -0.92 -21.88
N ILE A 452 -7.71 -1.65 -21.80
CA ILE A 452 -7.06 -2.31 -22.93
C ILE A 452 -7.78 -3.62 -23.35
N LEU A 453 -8.82 -4.03 -22.60
CA LEU A 453 -9.64 -5.21 -22.91
C LEU A 453 -10.82 -4.92 -23.86
N ARG A 454 -10.92 -3.69 -24.42
CA ARG A 454 -11.91 -3.30 -25.41
C ARG A 454 -11.46 -3.54 -26.83
#